data_47a9eb77fff3218e27395ca778dfe42e
#
_entry.id   47a9eb77fff3218e27395ca778dfe42e
#
_cell.length_a   1.000
_cell.length_b   1.000
_cell.length_c   1.000
_cell.angle_alpha   90.00
_cell.angle_beta   90.00
_cell.angle_gamma   90.00
#
_symmetry.space_group_name_H-M   'P 1'
#
loop_
_entity.id
_entity.type
_entity.pdbx_description
1 polymer ?
#
loop_
_entity_poly.entity_id
_entity_poly.type
_entity_poly.pdbx_seq_one_letter_code
_entity_poly.pdbx_strand_id
1 'polypeptide(L)'
;VRQGLRDESIALPGREMNQPPRLNGVHHSARPTWKLKETVEFYRDTLGLALIHSVSARGWGRGAHPDFLHFFFDSGAGSSIAFFYYLAHPQPGHLVHHPKFDSDASHTAWQVETRDELMAWRDRLESSGVAIEFQIEHEVIESIYFRDPNGYFLEITHPLRPLVPLDAADAELSIRAAIDAEQAARRNGAELAHIESVWRAKGDILMRKDRAGA
;
A
#
# COMPACT_ATOMS: atom_id res chain seq x y z
N VAL A 1 18.29 27.92 -27.57
CA VAL A 1 19.29 27.27 -26.71
C VAL A 1 18.61 27.04 -25.38
N ARG A 2 18.12 25.83 -25.12
CA ARG A 2 17.60 25.42 -23.80
C ARG A 2 18.67 24.52 -23.16
N GLN A 3 19.31 25.04 -22.12
CA GLN A 3 20.19 24.28 -21.25
C GLN A 3 19.34 23.35 -20.39
N GLY A 4 19.55 22.03 -20.54
CA GLY A 4 18.92 21.03 -19.71
C GLY A 4 19.50 21.06 -18.29
N LEU A 5 18.63 21.14 -17.33
CA LEU A 5 18.94 20.83 -15.92
C LEU A 5 19.23 19.33 -15.85
N ARG A 6 20.45 18.99 -15.47
CA ARG A 6 20.83 17.60 -15.15
C ARG A 6 20.27 17.28 -13.77
N ASP A 7 19.45 16.27 -13.72
CA ASP A 7 19.01 15.63 -12.49
C ASP A 7 20.25 15.01 -11.81
N GLU A 8 20.77 15.69 -10.79
CA GLU A 8 21.79 15.13 -9.92
C GLU A 8 21.13 14.20 -8.91
N SER A 9 20.85 12.97 -9.35
CA SER A 9 20.50 11.88 -8.44
C SER A 9 21.65 11.69 -7.46
N ILE A 10 21.38 11.91 -6.17
CA ILE A 10 22.31 11.68 -5.07
C ILE A 10 22.76 10.21 -5.12
N ALA A 11 23.96 9.98 -5.62
CA ALA A 11 24.60 8.67 -5.58
C ALA A 11 24.98 8.35 -4.14
N LEU A 12 24.31 7.39 -3.53
CA LEU A 12 24.73 6.80 -2.26
C LEU A 12 26.06 6.08 -2.45
N PRO A 13 27.09 6.37 -1.67
CA PRO A 13 28.41 5.74 -1.83
C PRO A 13 28.40 4.28 -1.35
N GLY A 14 28.97 3.40 -2.13
CA GLY A 14 29.40 2.05 -1.73
C GLY A 14 28.40 0.93 -2.02
N ARG A 15 28.16 0.64 -3.31
CA ARG A 15 27.45 -0.57 -3.72
C ARG A 15 28.45 -1.59 -4.24
N GLU A 16 28.79 -2.60 -3.41
CA GLU A 16 29.59 -3.75 -3.83
C GLU A 16 28.83 -4.65 -4.82
N MET A 17 29.57 -5.43 -5.64
CA MET A 17 29.14 -6.19 -6.83
C MET A 17 28.13 -7.32 -6.59
N ASN A 18 27.37 -7.32 -5.47
CA ASN A 18 26.41 -8.38 -5.14
C ASN A 18 25.00 -7.86 -4.83
N GLN A 19 24.64 -6.67 -5.30
CA GLN A 19 23.32 -6.13 -5.07
C GLN A 19 22.32 -6.59 -6.16
N PRO A 20 21.06 -6.93 -5.78
CA PRO A 20 20.06 -7.33 -6.75
C PRO A 20 19.78 -6.19 -7.75
N PRO A 21 19.32 -6.52 -8.97
CA PRO A 21 18.88 -5.52 -9.94
C PRO A 21 17.85 -4.58 -9.33
N ARG A 22 17.89 -3.31 -9.72
CA ARG A 22 16.97 -2.28 -9.22
C ARG A 22 15.58 -2.49 -9.81
N LEU A 23 14.55 -2.47 -8.95
CA LEU A 23 13.16 -2.32 -9.36
C LEU A 23 12.83 -0.82 -9.52
N ASN A 24 12.02 -0.48 -10.53
CA ASN A 24 11.66 0.90 -10.88
C ASN A 24 10.25 1.28 -10.39
N GLY A 25 9.83 0.76 -9.22
CA GLY A 25 8.51 0.99 -8.65
C GLY A 25 7.50 -0.10 -9.00
N VAL A 26 6.26 0.10 -8.56
CA VAL A 26 5.15 -0.82 -8.82
C VAL A 26 4.53 -0.46 -10.16
N HIS A 27 4.55 -1.40 -11.14
CA HIS A 27 3.91 -1.20 -12.43
C HIS A 27 2.38 -1.23 -12.31
N HIS A 28 1.84 -2.23 -11.64
CA HIS A 28 0.41 -2.31 -11.34
C HIS A 28 0.13 -3.18 -10.11
N SER A 29 -1.02 -2.93 -9.49
CA SER A 29 -1.66 -3.85 -8.55
C SER A 29 -2.95 -4.39 -9.17
N ALA A 30 -3.20 -5.70 -9.07
CA ALA A 30 -4.37 -6.33 -9.68
C ALA A 30 -5.25 -7.03 -8.62
N ARG A 31 -6.56 -6.99 -8.83
CA ARG A 31 -7.59 -7.57 -7.95
C ARG A 31 -8.71 -8.18 -8.78
N PRO A 32 -9.40 -9.20 -8.29
CA PRO A 32 -10.61 -9.67 -8.95
C PRO A 32 -11.80 -8.72 -8.71
N THR A 33 -12.74 -8.70 -9.66
CA THR A 33 -14.06 -8.07 -9.48
C THR A 33 -15.16 -8.95 -10.05
N TRP A 34 -16.33 -8.91 -9.42
CA TRP A 34 -17.58 -9.49 -9.93
C TRP A 34 -18.65 -8.43 -10.18
N LYS A 35 -18.27 -7.15 -10.03
CA LYS A 35 -19.12 -5.96 -10.21
C LYS A 35 -18.51 -5.06 -11.28
N LEU A 36 -18.50 -5.58 -12.54
CA LEU A 36 -17.81 -4.92 -13.65
C LEU A 36 -18.24 -3.46 -13.84
N LYS A 37 -19.56 -3.22 -13.95
CA LYS A 37 -20.11 -1.89 -14.20
C LYS A 37 -19.76 -0.94 -13.04
N GLU A 38 -20.06 -1.34 -11.82
CA GLU A 38 -19.86 -0.56 -10.60
C GLU A 38 -18.36 -0.25 -10.39
N THR A 39 -17.49 -1.20 -10.69
CA THR A 39 -16.03 -0.99 -10.62
C THR A 39 -15.58 0.04 -11.64
N VAL A 40 -16.03 -0.06 -12.89
CA VAL A 40 -15.63 0.89 -13.93
C VAL A 40 -16.15 2.30 -13.61
N GLU A 41 -17.41 2.43 -13.21
CA GLU A 41 -17.99 3.73 -12.83
C GLU A 41 -17.28 4.34 -11.62
N PHE A 42 -16.94 3.54 -10.62
CA PHE A 42 -16.24 4.04 -9.44
C PHE A 42 -14.82 4.55 -9.80
N TYR A 43 -13.99 3.74 -10.44
CA TYR A 43 -12.60 4.12 -10.73
C TYR A 43 -12.51 5.20 -11.81
N ARG A 44 -13.33 5.14 -12.84
CA ARG A 44 -13.32 6.13 -13.92
C ARG A 44 -14.06 7.42 -13.54
N ASP A 45 -15.28 7.31 -13.02
CA ASP A 45 -16.19 8.46 -12.91
C ASP A 45 -16.09 9.12 -11.51
N THR A 46 -15.98 8.33 -10.44
CA THR A 46 -15.82 8.85 -9.08
C THR A 46 -14.38 9.25 -8.78
N LEU A 47 -13.41 8.35 -8.98
CA LEU A 47 -12.00 8.66 -8.76
C LEU A 47 -11.35 9.45 -9.90
N GLY A 48 -11.96 9.46 -11.09
CA GLY A 48 -11.43 10.18 -12.27
C GLY A 48 -10.20 9.54 -12.90
N LEU A 49 -9.94 8.25 -12.65
CA LEU A 49 -8.79 7.54 -13.20
C LEU A 49 -9.09 7.12 -14.65
N ALA A 50 -8.19 7.47 -15.57
CA ALA A 50 -8.34 7.09 -16.97
C ALA A 50 -8.25 5.58 -17.15
N LEU A 51 -9.21 4.98 -17.87
CA LEU A 51 -9.09 3.60 -18.35
C LEU A 51 -8.07 3.57 -19.49
N ILE A 52 -6.92 2.92 -19.29
CA ILE A 52 -5.76 3.00 -20.20
C ILE A 52 -5.52 1.73 -21.01
N HIS A 53 -6.01 0.60 -20.54
CA HIS A 53 -5.77 -0.67 -21.24
C HIS A 53 -6.78 -1.73 -20.84
N SER A 54 -7.03 -2.69 -21.74
CA SER A 54 -7.76 -3.91 -21.42
C SER A 54 -7.28 -5.10 -22.27
N VAL A 55 -7.30 -6.28 -21.66
CA VAL A 55 -7.01 -7.55 -22.30
C VAL A 55 -8.22 -8.46 -22.12
N SER A 56 -8.68 -9.09 -23.19
CA SER A 56 -9.67 -10.15 -23.12
C SER A 56 -9.05 -11.45 -23.64
N ALA A 57 -9.17 -12.53 -22.88
CA ALA A 57 -8.52 -13.79 -23.26
C ALA A 57 -9.29 -15.01 -22.73
N ARG A 58 -9.11 -16.13 -23.43
CA ARG A 58 -9.47 -17.46 -22.96
C ARG A 58 -8.31 -17.99 -22.14
N GLY A 59 -8.51 -18.05 -20.82
CA GLY A 59 -7.59 -18.66 -19.88
C GLY A 59 -6.13 -18.23 -20.01
N TRP A 60 -5.48 -17.99 -18.88
CA TRP A 60 -4.04 -17.81 -18.80
C TRP A 60 -3.44 -18.77 -17.78
N GLY A 61 -2.16 -19.13 -18.00
CA GLY A 61 -1.41 -19.87 -17.02
C GLY A 61 -1.68 -21.36 -17.02
N ARG A 62 -1.53 -21.99 -15.88
CA ARG A 62 -1.65 -23.44 -15.69
C ARG A 62 -3.05 -23.81 -15.21
N GLY A 63 -3.61 -24.88 -15.79
CA GLY A 63 -4.91 -25.43 -15.39
C GLY A 63 -6.11 -24.77 -16.09
N ALA A 64 -7.31 -25.00 -15.56
CA ALA A 64 -8.56 -24.47 -16.09
C ALA A 64 -8.79 -23.02 -15.63
N HIS A 65 -8.05 -22.09 -16.21
CA HIS A 65 -8.24 -20.67 -15.93
C HIS A 65 -9.51 -20.17 -16.67
N PRO A 66 -10.44 -19.47 -16.00
CA PRO A 66 -11.65 -18.96 -16.66
C PRO A 66 -11.32 -17.95 -17.77
N ASP A 67 -12.26 -17.76 -18.69
CA ASP A 67 -12.22 -16.62 -19.61
C ASP A 67 -12.33 -15.33 -18.79
N PHE A 68 -11.63 -14.29 -19.19
CA PHE A 68 -11.56 -13.06 -18.41
C PHE A 68 -11.43 -11.79 -19.26
N LEU A 69 -11.82 -10.69 -18.65
CA LEU A 69 -11.44 -9.35 -19.03
C LEU A 69 -10.50 -8.79 -17.94
N HIS A 70 -9.32 -8.31 -18.35
CA HIS A 70 -8.36 -7.66 -17.48
C HIS A 70 -8.17 -6.22 -17.92
N PHE A 71 -8.49 -5.26 -17.08
CA PHE A 71 -8.52 -3.84 -17.44
C PHE A 71 -7.81 -2.99 -16.41
N PHE A 72 -7.24 -1.85 -16.86
CA PHE A 72 -6.26 -1.04 -16.15
C PHE A 72 -6.68 0.42 -16.13
N PHE A 73 -6.64 1.03 -14.97
CA PHE A 73 -6.79 2.46 -14.78
C PHE A 73 -5.44 3.09 -14.43
N ASP A 74 -5.15 4.26 -15.02
CA ASP A 74 -3.98 5.05 -14.65
C ASP A 74 -4.07 5.48 -13.18
N SER A 75 -3.11 5.07 -12.39
CA SER A 75 -3.02 5.37 -10.95
C SER A 75 -2.06 6.53 -10.65
N GLY A 76 -1.50 7.15 -11.68
CA GLY A 76 -0.50 8.20 -11.57
C GLY A 76 0.94 7.67 -11.42
N ALA A 77 1.91 8.55 -11.62
CA ALA A 77 3.34 8.26 -11.48
C ALA A 77 3.83 6.99 -12.24
N GLY A 78 3.19 6.65 -13.37
CA GLY A 78 3.54 5.49 -14.20
C GLY A 78 3.07 4.16 -13.64
N SER A 79 2.21 4.15 -12.63
CA SER A 79 1.59 2.94 -12.09
C SER A 79 0.12 2.80 -12.50
N SER A 80 -0.46 1.62 -12.33
CA SER A 80 -1.88 1.40 -12.59
C SER A 80 -2.54 0.50 -11.55
N ILE A 81 -3.86 0.67 -11.38
CA ILE A 81 -4.70 -0.28 -10.67
C ILE A 81 -5.48 -1.10 -11.70
N ALA A 82 -5.51 -2.40 -11.53
CA ALA A 82 -6.07 -3.32 -12.50
C ALA A 82 -7.09 -4.28 -11.89
N PHE A 83 -8.01 -4.74 -12.72
CA PHE A 83 -9.03 -5.68 -12.32
C PHE A 83 -9.13 -6.87 -13.27
N PHE A 84 -9.34 -8.06 -12.70
CA PHE A 84 -9.78 -9.24 -13.41
C PHE A 84 -11.27 -9.44 -13.21
N TYR A 85 -12.03 -9.43 -14.29
CA TYR A 85 -13.42 -9.85 -14.33
C TYR A 85 -13.51 -11.23 -14.99
N TYR A 86 -13.88 -12.24 -14.22
CA TYR A 86 -13.97 -13.62 -14.68
C TYR A 86 -15.37 -13.92 -15.22
N LEU A 87 -15.46 -14.37 -16.48
CA LEU A 87 -16.72 -14.67 -17.15
C LEU A 87 -17.28 -15.99 -16.65
N ALA A 88 -18.59 -16.00 -16.40
CA ALA A 88 -19.33 -17.20 -15.98
C ALA A 88 -18.72 -17.94 -14.77
N HIS A 89 -18.01 -17.21 -13.91
CA HIS A 89 -17.39 -17.77 -12.71
C HIS A 89 -17.96 -17.08 -11.46
N PRO A 90 -18.59 -17.82 -10.54
CA PRO A 90 -19.17 -17.21 -9.34
C PRO A 90 -18.09 -16.65 -8.42
N GLN A 91 -18.42 -15.58 -7.69
CA GLN A 91 -17.54 -15.04 -6.66
C GLN A 91 -17.33 -16.07 -5.54
N PRO A 92 -16.06 -16.45 -5.23
CA PRO A 92 -15.77 -17.35 -4.12
C PRO A 92 -16.22 -16.75 -2.78
N GLY A 93 -16.79 -17.58 -1.89
CA GLY A 93 -17.33 -17.11 -0.62
C GLY A 93 -16.33 -16.37 0.27
N HIS A 94 -15.05 -16.78 0.27
CA HIS A 94 -14.00 -16.10 1.03
C HIS A 94 -13.65 -14.70 0.48
N LEU A 95 -14.02 -14.38 -0.75
CA LEU A 95 -13.89 -13.05 -1.32
C LEU A 95 -15.14 -12.19 -1.16
N VAL A 96 -16.25 -12.76 -0.66
CA VAL A 96 -17.47 -12.01 -0.28
C VAL A 96 -17.33 -11.44 1.13
N HIS A 97 -16.69 -12.19 2.02
CA HIS A 97 -16.50 -11.83 3.43
C HIS A 97 -15.03 -11.96 3.78
N HIS A 98 -14.29 -10.90 3.61
CA HIS A 98 -12.89 -10.84 4.07
C HIS A 98 -12.86 -10.76 5.60
N PRO A 99 -11.99 -11.55 6.27
CA PRO A 99 -11.69 -11.30 7.68
C PRO A 99 -11.29 -9.84 7.88
N LYS A 100 -11.76 -9.22 8.95
CA LYS A 100 -11.59 -7.77 9.18
C LYS A 100 -10.12 -7.33 9.04
N PHE A 101 -9.19 -8.08 9.62
CA PHE A 101 -7.77 -7.72 9.56
C PHE A 101 -7.19 -7.81 8.16
N ASP A 102 -7.58 -8.79 7.34
CA ASP A 102 -7.10 -8.92 5.97
C ASP A 102 -7.65 -7.78 5.10
N SER A 103 -8.91 -7.39 5.32
CA SER A 103 -9.53 -6.33 4.54
C SER A 103 -9.02 -4.94 4.90
N ASP A 104 -8.63 -4.72 6.16
CA ASP A 104 -8.16 -3.41 6.63
C ASP A 104 -6.65 -3.24 6.40
N ALA A 105 -5.86 -4.33 6.49
CA ALA A 105 -4.42 -4.29 6.24
C ALA A 105 -4.06 -4.26 4.75
N SER A 106 -4.91 -4.83 3.88
CA SER A 106 -4.66 -4.89 2.43
C SER A 106 -5.36 -3.73 1.73
N HIS A 107 -4.67 -2.62 1.53
CA HIS A 107 -5.24 -1.44 0.88
C HIS A 107 -4.33 -0.86 -0.21
N THR A 108 -4.89 0.06 -1.00
CA THR A 108 -4.14 0.90 -1.93
C THR A 108 -4.25 2.34 -1.46
N ALA A 109 -3.11 3.00 -1.28
CA ALA A 109 -3.02 4.39 -0.91
C ALA A 109 -2.55 5.24 -2.11
N TRP A 110 -3.24 6.34 -2.38
CA TRP A 110 -2.81 7.40 -3.29
C TRP A 110 -2.35 8.60 -2.49
N GLN A 111 -1.28 9.24 -2.95
CA GLN A 111 -0.78 10.45 -2.34
C GLN A 111 -1.36 11.69 -3.01
N VAL A 112 -1.69 12.69 -2.20
CA VAL A 112 -1.90 14.08 -2.60
C VAL A 112 -0.83 14.96 -1.95
N GLU A 113 -0.59 16.16 -2.50
CA GLU A 113 0.52 16.99 -2.03
C GLU A 113 0.15 17.83 -0.80
N THR A 114 -1.12 18.24 -0.70
CA THR A 114 -1.57 19.17 0.33
C THR A 114 -2.77 18.66 1.11
N ARG A 115 -2.95 19.19 2.32
CA ARG A 115 -4.13 18.91 3.13
C ARG A 115 -5.43 19.40 2.46
N ASP A 116 -5.37 20.53 1.76
CA ASP A 116 -6.55 21.05 1.04
C ASP A 116 -6.98 20.08 -0.07
N GLU A 117 -6.04 19.47 -0.77
CA GLU A 117 -6.35 18.40 -1.75
C GLU A 117 -6.95 17.17 -1.08
N LEU A 118 -6.45 16.76 0.09
CA LEU A 118 -7.02 15.66 0.86
C LEU A 118 -8.48 15.95 1.23
N MET A 119 -8.77 17.17 1.70
CA MET A 119 -10.13 17.59 2.03
C MET A 119 -11.02 17.68 0.79
N ALA A 120 -10.51 18.17 -0.33
CA ALA A 120 -11.24 18.20 -1.60
C ALA A 120 -11.61 16.77 -2.09
N TRP A 121 -10.72 15.80 -1.90
CA TRP A 121 -11.02 14.40 -2.17
C TRP A 121 -12.08 13.83 -1.24
N ARG A 122 -12.03 14.16 0.05
CA ARG A 122 -13.07 13.79 1.00
C ARG A 122 -14.44 14.28 0.55
N ASP A 123 -14.55 15.60 0.25
CA ASP A 123 -15.80 16.22 -0.18
C ASP A 123 -16.32 15.60 -1.49
N ARG A 124 -15.43 15.29 -2.43
CA ARG A 124 -15.76 14.61 -3.69
C ARG A 124 -16.34 13.22 -3.46
N LEU A 125 -15.71 12.41 -2.62
CA LEU A 125 -16.15 11.06 -2.30
C LEU A 125 -17.52 11.08 -1.61
N GLU A 126 -17.70 11.91 -0.59
CA GLU A 126 -18.97 12.07 0.12
C GLU A 126 -20.09 12.55 -0.83
N SER A 127 -19.80 13.53 -1.70
CA SER A 127 -20.74 14.01 -2.72
C SER A 127 -21.13 12.94 -3.75
N SER A 128 -20.25 11.96 -3.98
CA SER A 128 -20.48 10.81 -4.85
C SER A 128 -21.16 9.64 -4.13
N GLY A 129 -21.54 9.82 -2.85
CA GLY A 129 -22.20 8.78 -2.03
C GLY A 129 -21.24 7.73 -1.47
N VAL A 130 -19.91 7.99 -1.51
CA VAL A 130 -18.90 7.11 -0.90
C VAL A 130 -18.72 7.51 0.55
N ALA A 131 -18.94 6.57 1.48
CA ALA A 131 -18.74 6.82 2.90
C ALA A 131 -17.25 6.86 3.23
N ILE A 132 -16.82 7.89 3.97
CA ILE A 132 -15.51 7.90 4.61
C ILE A 132 -15.62 7.09 5.91
N GLU A 133 -14.85 6.00 6.01
CA GLU A 133 -14.88 5.14 7.20
C GLU A 133 -14.22 5.84 8.39
N PHE A 134 -13.06 6.45 8.17
CA PHE A 134 -12.37 7.30 9.15
C PHE A 134 -11.32 8.18 8.49
N GLN A 135 -10.88 9.20 9.21
CA GLN A 135 -9.75 10.07 8.90
C GLN A 135 -8.83 10.09 10.11
N ILE A 136 -7.52 9.97 9.89
CA ILE A 136 -6.55 9.87 10.98
C ILE A 136 -5.19 10.43 10.57
N GLU A 137 -4.50 11.05 11.52
CA GLU A 137 -3.08 11.39 11.42
C GLU A 137 -2.24 10.23 11.96
N HIS A 138 -1.31 9.76 11.14
CA HIS A 138 -0.32 8.73 11.49
C HIS A 138 1.06 9.36 11.47
N GLU A 139 1.58 9.88 12.57
CA GLU A 139 2.94 10.42 12.74
C GLU A 139 3.47 11.27 11.57
N VAL A 140 3.50 10.75 10.35
CA VAL A 140 4.10 11.38 9.17
C VAL A 140 3.11 11.64 8.03
N ILE A 141 1.89 11.14 8.12
CA ILE A 141 0.83 11.30 7.13
C ILE A 141 -0.52 11.55 7.79
N GLU A 142 -1.43 12.26 7.09
CA GLU A 142 -2.85 12.32 7.36
C GLU A 142 -3.60 11.62 6.24
N SER A 143 -4.56 10.76 6.57
CA SER A 143 -5.23 9.89 5.61
C SER A 143 -6.72 9.85 5.80
N ILE A 144 -7.46 9.68 4.68
CA ILE A 144 -8.87 9.30 4.64
C ILE A 144 -9.01 7.89 4.09
N TYR A 145 -9.90 7.09 4.69
CA TYR A 145 -10.13 5.71 4.35
C TYR A 145 -11.56 5.47 3.90
N PHE A 146 -11.74 4.68 2.84
CA PHE A 146 -13.03 4.38 2.23
C PHE A 146 -12.99 3.04 1.50
N ARG A 147 -14.14 2.59 0.97
CA ARG A 147 -14.19 1.34 0.20
C ARG A 147 -14.70 1.56 -1.21
N ASP A 148 -14.18 0.74 -2.11
CA ASP A 148 -14.71 0.61 -3.45
C ASP A 148 -15.99 -0.26 -3.47
N PRO A 149 -16.72 -0.35 -4.59
CA PRO A 149 -17.93 -1.18 -4.71
C PRO A 149 -17.73 -2.67 -4.43
N ASN A 150 -16.49 -3.18 -4.52
CA ASN A 150 -16.14 -4.57 -4.21
C ASN A 150 -15.86 -4.80 -2.73
N GLY A 151 -15.73 -3.72 -1.95
CA GLY A 151 -15.32 -3.75 -0.55
C GLY A 151 -13.82 -3.65 -0.32
N TYR A 152 -13.02 -3.41 -1.36
CA TYR A 152 -11.59 -3.16 -1.20
C TYR A 152 -11.32 -1.87 -0.45
N PHE A 153 -10.41 -1.95 0.51
CA PHE A 153 -10.02 -0.83 1.33
C PHE A 153 -9.08 0.08 0.57
N LEU A 154 -9.38 1.36 0.56
CA LEU A 154 -8.67 2.40 -0.17
C LEU A 154 -8.31 3.54 0.76
N GLU A 155 -7.23 4.23 0.44
CA GLU A 155 -6.70 5.34 1.20
C GLU A 155 -6.30 6.47 0.25
N ILE A 156 -6.55 7.71 0.65
CA ILE A 156 -5.87 8.89 0.11
C ILE A 156 -5.13 9.55 1.26
N THR A 157 -3.85 9.82 1.05
CA THR A 157 -2.95 10.30 2.10
C THR A 157 -2.22 11.57 1.68
N HIS A 158 -1.96 12.43 2.65
CA HIS A 158 -1.15 13.64 2.56
C HIS A 158 0.02 13.56 3.52
N PRO A 159 1.27 13.81 3.08
CA PRO A 159 2.42 13.80 3.97
C PRO A 159 2.40 15.03 4.89
N LEU A 160 2.49 14.83 6.20
CA LEU A 160 2.65 15.89 7.20
C LEU A 160 4.08 16.43 7.22
N ARG A 161 5.04 15.59 6.87
CA ARG A 161 6.46 15.93 6.72
C ARG A 161 7.16 14.91 5.82
N PRO A 162 8.30 15.26 5.22
CA PRO A 162 9.14 14.29 4.53
C PRO A 162 9.74 13.28 5.51
N LEU A 163 10.00 12.07 5.02
CA LEU A 163 10.81 11.08 5.74
C LEU A 163 12.27 11.51 5.71
N VAL A 164 12.95 11.34 6.84
CA VAL A 164 14.37 11.67 7.02
C VAL A 164 15.17 10.40 7.38
N PRO A 165 16.51 10.39 7.27
CA PRO A 165 17.33 9.21 7.59
C PRO A 165 17.10 8.63 9.00
N LEU A 166 16.69 9.48 9.95
CA LEU A 166 16.35 9.04 11.31
C LEU A 166 15.13 8.12 11.33
N ASP A 167 14.12 8.37 10.46
CA ASP A 167 12.92 7.50 10.37
C ASP A 167 13.31 6.09 9.94
N ALA A 168 14.20 5.97 8.93
CA ALA A 168 14.69 4.68 8.47
C ALA A 168 15.51 3.97 9.58
N ALA A 169 16.37 4.68 10.29
CA ALA A 169 17.15 4.12 11.38
C ALA A 169 16.25 3.65 12.54
N ASP A 170 15.22 4.41 12.86
CA ASP A 170 14.22 4.03 13.88
C ASP A 170 13.37 2.84 13.45
N ALA A 171 12.99 2.75 12.17
CA ALA A 171 12.27 1.62 11.62
C ALA A 171 13.09 0.33 11.72
N GLU A 172 14.37 0.33 11.31
CA GLU A 172 15.26 -0.82 11.45
C GLU A 172 15.40 -1.27 12.91
N LEU A 173 15.54 -0.32 13.84
CA LEU A 173 15.63 -0.62 15.26
C LEU A 173 14.33 -1.24 15.80
N SER A 174 13.17 -0.74 15.37
CA SER A 174 11.87 -1.23 15.77
C SER A 174 11.62 -2.65 15.26
N ILE A 175 11.92 -2.90 13.99
CA ILE A 175 11.78 -4.25 13.38
C ILE A 175 12.72 -5.25 14.04
N ARG A 176 13.97 -4.87 14.28
CA ARG A 176 14.93 -5.72 14.99
C ARG A 176 14.43 -6.07 16.40
N ALA A 177 13.95 -5.08 17.15
CA ALA A 177 13.40 -5.29 18.49
C ALA A 177 12.17 -6.23 18.47
N ALA A 178 11.30 -6.10 17.46
CA ALA A 178 10.14 -6.98 17.29
C ALA A 178 10.56 -8.42 16.99
N ILE A 179 11.53 -8.63 16.10
CA ILE A 179 12.08 -9.96 15.79
C ILE A 179 12.71 -10.59 17.05
N ASP A 180 13.53 -9.84 17.79
CA ASP A 180 14.18 -10.34 19.00
C ASP A 180 13.14 -10.72 20.07
N ALA A 181 12.09 -9.89 20.26
CA ALA A 181 11.00 -10.17 21.19
C ALA A 181 10.18 -11.39 20.79
N GLU A 182 9.84 -11.54 19.49
CA GLU A 182 9.11 -12.70 18.96
C GLU A 182 9.93 -13.99 19.18
N GLN A 183 11.20 -13.96 18.82
CA GLN A 183 12.09 -15.12 19.00
C GLN A 183 12.26 -15.48 20.48
N ALA A 184 12.34 -14.51 21.39
CA ALA A 184 12.40 -14.75 22.82
C ALA A 184 11.11 -15.39 23.35
N ALA A 185 9.94 -14.92 22.92
CA ALA A 185 8.66 -15.51 23.26
C ALA A 185 8.58 -16.97 22.79
N ARG A 186 8.91 -17.25 21.54
CA ARG A 186 8.91 -18.61 20.94
C ARG A 186 9.85 -19.58 21.68
N ARG A 187 11.06 -19.13 22.08
CA ARG A 187 11.98 -19.97 22.89
C ARG A 187 11.39 -20.39 24.23
N ASN A 188 10.47 -19.59 24.77
CA ASN A 188 9.76 -19.88 26.03
C ASN A 188 8.41 -20.58 25.80
N GLY A 189 8.12 -21.07 24.58
CA GLY A 189 6.86 -21.72 24.24
C GLY A 189 5.65 -20.80 24.24
N ALA A 190 5.85 -19.48 24.08
CA ALA A 190 4.83 -18.45 24.06
C ALA A 190 4.79 -17.71 22.71
N GLU A 191 3.75 -16.92 22.50
CA GLU A 191 3.62 -15.99 21.40
C GLU A 191 3.89 -14.55 21.86
N LEU A 192 4.31 -13.68 20.93
CA LEU A 192 4.43 -12.24 21.17
C LEU A 192 3.02 -11.63 21.18
N ALA A 193 2.46 -11.42 22.38
CA ALA A 193 1.06 -11.02 22.54
C ALA A 193 0.84 -9.51 22.67
N HIS A 194 1.87 -8.74 23.05
CA HIS A 194 1.71 -7.33 23.40
C HIS A 194 2.84 -6.48 22.85
N ILE A 195 2.49 -5.32 22.28
CA ILE A 195 3.43 -4.37 21.67
C ILE A 195 4.45 -3.81 22.67
N GLU A 196 4.10 -3.72 23.94
CA GLU A 196 4.99 -3.27 25.02
C GLU A 196 6.26 -4.12 25.14
N SER A 197 6.20 -5.37 24.75
CA SER A 197 7.38 -6.26 24.72
C SER A 197 8.37 -5.82 23.63
N VAL A 198 7.89 -5.31 22.51
CA VAL A 198 8.70 -4.73 21.44
C VAL A 198 9.32 -3.40 21.91
N TRP A 199 8.54 -2.55 22.55
CA TRP A 199 9.04 -1.27 23.07
C TRP A 199 10.13 -1.47 24.14
N ARG A 200 9.98 -2.43 25.03
CA ARG A 200 11.02 -2.82 26.00
C ARG A 200 12.29 -3.31 25.30
N ALA A 201 12.15 -4.23 24.36
CA ALA A 201 13.29 -4.76 23.60
C ALA A 201 14.02 -3.63 22.84
N LYS A 202 13.29 -2.68 22.25
CA LYS A 202 13.86 -1.48 21.59
C LYS A 202 14.63 -0.62 22.58
N GLY A 203 14.07 -0.36 23.77
CA GLY A 203 14.75 0.38 24.86
C GLY A 203 16.04 -0.32 25.30
N ASP A 204 16.03 -1.64 25.47
CA ASP A 204 17.21 -2.41 25.85
C ASP A 204 18.34 -2.33 24.80
N ILE A 205 18.00 -2.31 23.51
CA ILE A 205 18.98 -2.15 22.44
C ILE A 205 19.62 -0.75 22.50
N LEU A 206 18.83 0.29 22.71
CA LEU A 206 19.33 1.67 22.84
C LEU A 206 20.27 1.83 24.05
N MET A 207 19.87 1.34 25.22
CA MET A 207 20.68 1.40 26.43
C MET A 207 22.01 0.64 26.34
N ARG A 208 22.07 -0.46 25.54
CA ARG A 208 23.33 -1.18 25.28
C ARG A 208 24.26 -0.39 24.37
N LYS A 209 23.72 0.32 23.36
CA LYS A 209 24.51 1.16 22.46
C LYS A 209 25.17 2.32 23.22
N ASP A 210 24.43 2.98 24.10
CA ASP A 210 24.97 4.06 24.92
C ASP A 210 26.13 3.60 25.82
N ARG A 211 26.03 2.41 26.43
CA ARG A 211 27.09 1.83 27.27
C ARG A 211 28.33 1.38 26.48
N ALA A 212 28.16 1.04 25.20
CA ALA A 212 29.29 0.63 24.34
C ALA A 212 29.99 1.78 23.66
N GLY A 213 29.38 2.97 23.65
CA GLY A 213 29.95 4.22 23.10
C GLY A 213 30.53 5.17 24.14
N ALA A 214 30.40 4.85 25.43
CA ALA A 214 30.99 5.53 26.56
C ALA A 214 32.27 4.81 27.00
#